data_f7d49ef4246303737e4ccd16a0e0e85a
#
_entry.id   f7d49ef4246303737e4ccd16a0e0e85a
#
_cell.length_a   1.000
_cell.length_b   1.000
_cell.length_c   1.000
_cell.angle_alpha   90.00
_cell.angle_beta   90.00
_cell.angle_gamma   90.00
#
_symmetry.space_group_name_H-M   'P 1'
#
loop_
_entity.id
_entity.type
_entity.pdbx_description
1 polymer ?
#
loop_
_entity_poly.entity_id
_entity_poly.type
_entity_poly.pdbx_seq_one_letter_code
_entity_poly.pdbx_strand_id
1 'polypeptide(L)'
;LDGTAYSSASPVYYAGTDQDEEAQTSSTAVNLGDQLQIRLDAQGHPSKVVIDPELMWPVANLGAGGFTVNGVAVRVNSNAATGPVTYYTGLNDFSSRQDGMQVEVHGAYGQSADGKGYIQATRIEQLPASNPVTRLTGVVSNLNAANGSFQIGATVVQTQASTLITPSG
;
A
#
# COMPACT_ATOMS: atom_id res chain seq x y z
N LEU A 1 3.63 -11.61 -11.67
CA LEU A 1 2.70 -12.76 -11.46
C LEU A 1 2.89 -13.71 -12.62
N ASP A 2 2.95 -14.98 -12.32
CA ASP A 2 3.32 -16.07 -13.24
C ASP A 2 2.15 -16.57 -14.13
N GLY A 3 0.98 -15.94 -14.04
CA GLY A 3 -0.23 -16.35 -14.76
C GLY A 3 -0.89 -17.63 -14.22
N THR A 4 -0.47 -18.11 -13.05
CA THR A 4 -1.08 -19.29 -12.43
C THR A 4 -2.51 -18.98 -12.00
N ALA A 5 -3.45 -19.83 -12.42
CA ALA A 5 -4.83 -19.76 -11.96
C ALA A 5 -4.97 -20.56 -10.65
N TYR A 6 -5.40 -19.86 -9.61
CA TYR A 6 -5.74 -20.50 -8.34
C TYR A 6 -7.25 -20.66 -8.25
N SER A 7 -7.71 -21.83 -7.83
CA SER A 7 -9.13 -22.10 -7.60
C SER A 7 -9.33 -22.56 -6.16
N SER A 8 -10.34 -22.01 -5.51
CA SER A 8 -10.76 -22.43 -4.18
C SER A 8 -12.27 -22.42 -4.08
N ALA A 9 -12.80 -23.29 -3.24
CA ALA A 9 -14.23 -23.31 -2.97
C ALA A 9 -14.69 -22.05 -2.19
N SER A 10 -13.88 -21.52 -1.26
CA SER A 10 -14.28 -20.39 -0.41
C SER A 10 -13.11 -19.81 0.38
N PRO A 11 -12.23 -19.01 -0.23
CA PRO A 11 -11.22 -18.29 0.55
C PRO A 11 -11.87 -17.26 1.47
N VAL A 12 -11.26 -17.00 2.60
CA VAL A 12 -11.67 -15.90 3.49
C VAL A 12 -10.96 -14.62 3.05
N TYR A 13 -11.71 -13.53 2.93
CA TYR A 13 -11.20 -12.22 2.51
C TYR A 13 -11.05 -11.29 3.70
N TYR A 14 -10.00 -10.49 3.69
CA TYR A 14 -9.72 -9.45 4.67
C TYR A 14 -9.29 -8.17 3.97
N ALA A 15 -9.67 -7.04 4.52
CA ALA A 15 -9.20 -5.73 4.09
C ALA A 15 -8.51 -5.03 5.26
N GLY A 16 -7.29 -4.57 5.06
CA GLY A 16 -6.54 -3.79 6.03
C GLY A 16 -6.99 -2.33 6.03
N THR A 17 -8.18 -2.05 6.54
CA THR A 17 -8.76 -0.70 6.49
C THR A 17 -8.66 0.07 7.80
N ASP A 18 -8.36 -0.59 8.93
CA ASP A 18 -8.43 0.02 10.26
C ASP A 18 -7.36 -0.50 11.23
N GLN A 19 -7.46 -0.07 12.48
CA GLN A 19 -6.55 -0.42 13.58
C GLN A 19 -6.45 -1.94 13.83
N ASP A 20 -7.46 -2.69 13.44
CA ASP A 20 -7.42 -4.15 13.37
C ASP A 20 -7.06 -4.54 11.92
N GLU A 21 -5.80 -4.79 11.66
CA GLU A 21 -5.18 -5.02 10.32
C GLU A 21 -5.91 -6.05 9.42
N GLU A 22 -6.96 -6.68 9.88
CA GLU A 22 -7.67 -7.73 9.16
C GLU A 22 -9.18 -7.74 9.44
N ALA A 23 -9.91 -6.69 9.03
CA ALA A 23 -11.36 -6.77 9.02
C ALA A 23 -11.83 -7.75 7.95
N GLN A 24 -12.61 -8.77 8.35
CA GLN A 24 -13.16 -9.73 7.40
C GLN A 24 -14.12 -9.03 6.42
N THR A 25 -13.96 -9.33 5.14
CA THR A 25 -14.77 -8.79 4.05
C THR A 25 -15.19 -9.90 3.06
N SER A 26 -15.52 -9.55 1.84
CA SER A 26 -15.90 -10.49 0.78
C SER A 26 -15.12 -10.23 -0.51
N SER A 27 -15.24 -11.12 -1.48
CA SER A 27 -14.63 -10.96 -2.80
C SER A 27 -15.06 -9.67 -3.53
N THR A 28 -16.19 -9.07 -3.15
CA THR A 28 -16.66 -7.81 -3.75
C THR A 28 -15.85 -6.59 -3.34
N ALA A 29 -14.99 -6.72 -2.31
CA ALA A 29 -14.08 -5.65 -1.91
C ALA A 29 -12.83 -5.60 -2.79
N VAL A 30 -12.54 -6.63 -3.59
CA VAL A 30 -11.38 -6.67 -4.50
C VAL A 30 -11.64 -5.82 -5.72
N ASN A 31 -10.72 -4.90 -6.02
CA ASN A 31 -10.79 -4.00 -7.15
C ASN A 31 -9.57 -4.13 -8.07
N LEU A 32 -9.70 -3.62 -9.30
CA LEU A 32 -8.57 -3.54 -10.22
C LEU A 32 -7.45 -2.68 -9.63
N GLY A 33 -6.24 -3.22 -9.64
CA GLY A 33 -5.05 -2.55 -9.12
C GLY A 33 -4.78 -2.79 -7.64
N ASP A 34 -5.64 -3.51 -6.91
CA ASP A 34 -5.34 -3.89 -5.53
C ASP A 34 -4.07 -4.72 -5.44
N GLN A 35 -3.30 -4.47 -4.39
CA GLN A 35 -2.25 -5.37 -3.95
C GLN A 35 -2.89 -6.43 -3.04
N LEU A 36 -2.66 -7.68 -3.37
CA LEU A 36 -3.22 -8.80 -2.63
C LEU A 36 -2.13 -9.69 -2.06
N GLN A 37 -2.27 -10.09 -0.80
CA GLN A 37 -1.55 -11.21 -0.24
C GLN A 37 -2.46 -12.44 -0.26
N ILE A 38 -2.04 -13.52 -0.91
CA ILE A 38 -2.79 -14.77 -0.99
C ILE A 38 -2.04 -15.85 -0.22
N ARG A 39 -2.68 -16.45 0.77
CA ARG A 39 -2.19 -17.65 1.45
C ARG A 39 -2.84 -18.87 0.86
N LEU A 40 -2.03 -19.90 0.58
CA LEU A 40 -2.49 -21.19 0.08
C LEU A 40 -2.58 -22.19 1.22
N ASP A 41 -3.52 -23.14 1.09
CA ASP A 41 -3.57 -24.34 1.95
C ASP A 41 -2.52 -25.38 1.54
N ALA A 42 -2.49 -26.52 2.24
CA ALA A 42 -1.57 -27.62 1.94
C ALA A 42 -1.77 -28.25 0.56
N GLN A 43 -2.91 -28.04 -0.08
CA GLN A 43 -3.27 -28.51 -1.41
C GLN A 43 -3.00 -27.48 -2.50
N GLY A 44 -2.53 -26.28 -2.14
CA GLY A 44 -2.25 -25.19 -3.07
C GLY A 44 -3.48 -24.37 -3.45
N HIS A 45 -4.59 -24.47 -2.71
CA HIS A 45 -5.76 -23.65 -2.93
C HIS A 45 -5.71 -22.36 -2.09
N PRO A 46 -6.21 -21.22 -2.60
CA PRO A 46 -6.35 -20.01 -1.79
C PRO A 46 -7.22 -20.26 -0.56
N SER A 47 -6.66 -20.05 0.61
CA SER A 47 -7.36 -20.16 1.90
C SER A 47 -7.65 -18.79 2.53
N LYS A 48 -6.78 -17.81 2.30
CA LYS A 48 -6.92 -16.43 2.79
C LYS A 48 -6.49 -15.46 1.71
N VAL A 49 -7.25 -14.39 1.53
CA VAL A 49 -6.92 -13.26 0.66
C VAL A 49 -6.95 -11.99 1.50
N VAL A 50 -5.85 -11.25 1.53
CA VAL A 50 -5.75 -9.96 2.21
C VAL A 50 -5.57 -8.87 1.18
N ILE A 51 -6.42 -7.86 1.23
CA ILE A 51 -6.28 -6.62 0.47
C ILE A 51 -5.44 -5.69 1.34
N ASP A 52 -4.23 -5.37 0.88
CA ASP A 52 -3.21 -4.75 1.71
C ASP A 52 -2.63 -3.51 1.04
N PRO A 53 -3.08 -2.28 1.40
CA PRO A 53 -2.51 -1.06 0.86
C PRO A 53 -1.10 -0.82 1.40
N GLU A 54 -0.23 -0.26 0.57
CA GLU A 54 1.14 0.08 0.96
C GLU A 54 1.20 1.37 1.81
N LEU A 55 0.35 2.33 1.48
CA LEU A 55 0.35 3.65 2.11
C LEU A 55 -1.08 4.14 2.37
N MET A 56 -1.29 4.75 3.53
CA MET A 56 -2.52 5.45 3.90
C MET A 56 -2.15 6.74 4.63
N TRP A 57 -2.23 7.91 3.96
CA TRP A 57 -1.88 9.23 4.53
C TRP A 57 -2.32 10.36 3.60
N PRO A 58 -2.32 11.62 4.08
CA PRO A 58 -2.54 12.75 3.19
C PRO A 58 -1.49 12.86 2.08
N VAL A 59 -1.98 13.19 0.91
CA VAL A 59 -1.17 13.57 -0.26
C VAL A 59 -0.38 14.84 0.04
N ALA A 60 0.87 14.88 -0.39
CA ALA A 60 1.70 16.07 -0.37
C ALA A 60 2.60 16.14 -1.62
N ASN A 61 3.11 17.32 -1.92
CA ASN A 61 4.08 17.55 -3.00
C ASN A 61 3.61 17.02 -4.35
N LEU A 62 2.40 17.35 -4.75
CA LEU A 62 1.86 17.01 -6.07
C LEU A 62 2.75 17.52 -7.19
N GLY A 63 3.09 16.63 -8.12
CA GLY A 63 3.88 16.92 -9.32
C GLY A 63 3.35 16.20 -10.55
N ALA A 64 3.91 16.47 -11.73
CA ALA A 64 3.41 15.96 -13.00
C ALA A 64 3.38 14.43 -13.13
N GLY A 65 4.24 13.70 -12.41
CA GLY A 65 4.36 12.23 -12.51
C GLY A 65 4.09 11.50 -11.20
N GLY A 66 3.63 12.19 -10.14
CA GLY A 66 3.42 11.59 -8.84
C GLY A 66 3.23 12.60 -7.72
N PHE A 67 3.35 12.10 -6.51
CA PHE A 67 3.18 12.84 -5.26
C PHE A 67 3.96 12.15 -4.14
N THR A 68 3.90 12.65 -2.94
CA THR A 68 4.39 11.94 -1.77
C THR A 68 3.24 11.63 -0.82
N VAL A 69 3.37 10.51 -0.13
CA VAL A 69 2.53 10.11 0.99
C VAL A 69 3.46 9.81 2.16
N ASN A 70 3.35 10.58 3.23
CA ASN A 70 4.26 10.52 4.38
C ASN A 70 5.76 10.50 3.97
N GLY A 71 6.14 11.35 3.02
CA GLY A 71 7.52 11.43 2.53
C GLY A 71 7.96 10.30 1.58
N VAL A 72 7.13 9.28 1.36
CA VAL A 72 7.39 8.25 0.35
C VAL A 72 6.89 8.71 -1.00
N ALA A 73 7.75 8.64 -2.02
CA ALA A 73 7.38 8.98 -3.39
C ALA A 73 6.39 7.95 -3.95
N VAL A 74 5.30 8.43 -4.53
CA VAL A 74 4.32 7.62 -5.26
C VAL A 74 4.34 8.04 -6.72
N ARG A 75 4.56 7.09 -7.61
CA ARG A 75 4.54 7.28 -9.06
C ARG A 75 3.27 6.72 -9.64
N VAL A 76 2.70 7.42 -10.62
CA VAL A 76 1.51 6.98 -11.35
C VAL A 76 1.86 6.69 -12.80
N ASN A 77 1.09 5.81 -13.43
CA ASN A 77 1.26 5.45 -14.82
C ASN A 77 -0.12 5.31 -15.50
N SER A 78 -0.32 5.96 -16.62
CA SER A 78 -1.52 5.86 -17.44
C SER A 78 -1.32 5.04 -18.72
N ASN A 79 -0.09 4.57 -19.00
CA ASN A 79 0.27 3.89 -20.22
C ASN A 79 0.68 2.43 -19.97
N ALA A 80 -0.18 1.50 -20.34
CA ALA A 80 0.06 0.07 -20.19
C ALA A 80 1.33 -0.45 -20.91
N ALA A 81 1.83 0.27 -21.92
CA ALA A 81 3.06 -0.11 -22.62
C ALA A 81 4.33 0.17 -21.79
N THR A 82 4.25 1.01 -20.76
CA THR A 82 5.39 1.40 -19.92
C THR A 82 5.39 0.75 -18.53
N GLY A 83 4.37 -0.02 -18.21
CA GLY A 83 4.26 -0.72 -16.92
C GLY A 83 2.81 -0.80 -16.40
N PRO A 84 2.64 -1.22 -15.14
CA PRO A 84 1.31 -1.30 -14.54
C PRO A 84 0.59 0.05 -14.57
N VAL A 85 -0.67 0.04 -15.00
CA VAL A 85 -1.54 1.23 -15.02
C VAL A 85 -2.06 1.50 -13.62
N THR A 86 -2.15 2.77 -13.25
CA THR A 86 -2.76 3.20 -11.99
C THR A 86 -4.26 3.40 -12.17
N TYR A 87 -5.06 2.65 -11.40
CA TYR A 87 -6.52 2.80 -11.31
C TYR A 87 -6.89 3.79 -10.19
N TYR A 88 -8.08 4.39 -10.29
CA TYR A 88 -8.55 5.38 -9.32
C TYR A 88 -9.94 5.02 -8.82
N THR A 89 -10.18 5.20 -7.52
CA THR A 89 -11.48 5.03 -6.86
C THR A 89 -11.79 6.29 -6.06
N GLY A 90 -13.00 6.83 -6.20
CA GLY A 90 -13.37 8.12 -5.61
C GLY A 90 -12.69 9.34 -6.23
N LEU A 91 -11.86 9.13 -7.24
CA LEU A 91 -11.14 10.11 -8.05
C LEU A 91 -11.34 9.79 -9.51
N ASN A 92 -11.48 10.81 -10.37
CA ASN A 92 -11.61 10.56 -11.82
C ASN A 92 -10.27 10.20 -12.46
N ASP A 93 -9.21 10.85 -12.03
CA ASP A 93 -7.85 10.69 -12.57
C ASP A 93 -6.80 11.34 -11.65
N PHE A 94 -5.56 11.37 -12.12
CA PHE A 94 -4.45 12.02 -11.41
C PHE A 94 -4.68 13.51 -11.15
N SER A 95 -5.33 14.24 -12.05
CA SER A 95 -5.54 15.70 -11.93
C SER A 95 -6.53 16.10 -10.84
N SER A 96 -7.37 15.16 -10.40
CA SER A 96 -8.39 15.38 -9.38
C SER A 96 -7.83 15.46 -7.93
N ARG A 97 -6.51 15.24 -7.75
CA ARG A 97 -5.90 15.23 -6.42
C ARG A 97 -5.50 16.62 -5.95
N GLN A 98 -5.51 16.77 -4.62
CA GLN A 98 -5.07 17.97 -3.94
C GLN A 98 -4.18 17.61 -2.76
N ASP A 99 -3.22 18.48 -2.41
CA ASP A 99 -2.45 18.34 -1.19
C ASP A 99 -3.38 18.31 0.03
N GLY A 100 -3.09 17.41 0.97
CA GLY A 100 -3.93 17.17 2.15
C GLY A 100 -5.08 16.16 1.95
N MET A 101 -5.36 15.73 0.71
CA MET A 101 -6.36 14.70 0.45
C MET A 101 -5.92 13.37 1.05
N GLN A 102 -6.80 12.73 1.83
CA GLN A 102 -6.55 11.39 2.38
C GLN A 102 -6.67 10.37 1.25
N VAL A 103 -5.65 9.52 1.13
CA VAL A 103 -5.62 8.46 0.12
C VAL A 103 -5.11 7.15 0.69
N GLU A 104 -5.59 6.08 0.09
CA GLU A 104 -5.04 4.75 0.15
C GLU A 104 -4.31 4.45 -1.16
N VAL A 105 -3.12 3.87 -1.07
CA VAL A 105 -2.28 3.56 -2.24
C VAL A 105 -1.91 2.09 -2.21
N HIS A 106 -2.28 1.39 -3.26
CA HIS A 106 -1.80 0.04 -3.58
C HIS A 106 -0.73 0.13 -4.65
N GLY A 107 0.27 -0.74 -4.59
CA GLY A 107 1.34 -0.72 -5.58
C GLY A 107 2.49 -1.63 -5.24
N ALA A 108 3.58 -1.47 -5.95
CA ALA A 108 4.80 -2.23 -5.74
C ALA A 108 5.96 -1.29 -5.39
N TYR A 109 6.79 -1.71 -4.44
CA TYR A 109 8.02 -0.99 -4.13
C TYR A 109 8.98 -1.03 -5.33
N GLY A 110 9.53 0.11 -5.64
CA GLY A 110 10.57 0.28 -6.64
C GLY A 110 11.72 1.14 -6.12
N GLN A 111 12.84 1.11 -6.80
CA GLN A 111 13.99 1.94 -6.51
C GLN A 111 14.44 2.66 -7.78
N SER A 112 14.65 3.96 -7.68
CA SER A 112 15.18 4.77 -8.78
C SER A 112 16.70 4.62 -8.91
N ALA A 113 17.27 5.07 -10.03
CA ALA A 113 18.70 4.94 -10.31
C ALA A 113 19.60 5.67 -9.28
N ASP A 114 19.05 6.69 -8.60
CA ASP A 114 19.72 7.40 -7.50
C ASP A 114 19.56 6.71 -6.13
N GLY A 115 19.02 5.49 -6.11
CA GLY A 115 18.84 4.68 -4.91
C GLY A 115 17.63 5.03 -4.06
N LYS A 116 16.82 6.02 -4.46
CA LYS A 116 15.62 6.39 -3.70
C LYS A 116 14.47 5.43 -3.96
N GLY A 117 13.81 5.00 -2.87
CA GLY A 117 12.63 4.17 -2.92
C GLY A 117 11.38 4.94 -3.35
N TYR A 118 10.47 4.26 -4.03
CA TYR A 118 9.15 4.77 -4.38
C TYR A 118 8.14 3.63 -4.43
N ILE A 119 6.85 3.97 -4.38
CA ILE A 119 5.77 3.05 -4.72
C ILE A 119 5.30 3.35 -6.15
N GLN A 120 5.34 2.35 -7.02
CA GLN A 120 4.64 2.39 -8.30
C GLN A 120 3.18 2.04 -8.06
N ALA A 121 2.33 3.05 -8.03
CA ALA A 121 0.93 2.86 -7.72
C ALA A 121 0.21 2.07 -8.82
N THR A 122 -0.56 1.08 -8.40
CA THR A 122 -1.50 0.32 -9.24
C THR A 122 -2.95 0.73 -8.98
N ARG A 123 -3.27 1.19 -7.76
CA ARG A 123 -4.56 1.80 -7.41
C ARG A 123 -4.38 2.91 -6.39
N ILE A 124 -5.17 3.95 -6.52
CA ILE A 124 -5.28 5.03 -5.55
C ILE A 124 -6.75 5.25 -5.24
N GLU A 125 -7.11 5.16 -3.98
CA GLU A 125 -8.45 5.43 -3.49
C GLU A 125 -8.48 6.69 -2.63
N GLN A 126 -9.46 7.54 -2.87
CA GLN A 126 -9.74 8.66 -1.97
C GLN A 126 -10.46 8.14 -0.72
N LEU A 127 -9.88 8.40 0.43
CA LEU A 127 -10.49 8.10 1.72
C LEU A 127 -11.29 9.28 2.26
N PRO A 128 -12.29 9.05 3.14
CA PRO A 128 -12.94 10.11 3.88
C PRO A 128 -11.93 10.95 4.67
N ALA A 129 -12.13 12.27 4.71
CA ALA A 129 -11.25 13.18 5.45
C ALA A 129 -11.16 12.87 6.97
N SER A 130 -12.15 12.17 7.50
CA SER A 130 -12.19 11.72 8.90
C SER A 130 -11.47 10.40 9.16
N ASN A 131 -10.85 9.78 8.15
CA ASN A 131 -10.12 8.52 8.35
C ASN A 131 -8.82 8.80 9.13
N PRO A 132 -8.68 8.34 10.38
CA PRO A 132 -7.51 8.58 11.20
C PRO A 132 -6.36 7.59 10.95
N VAL A 133 -6.59 6.58 10.11
CA VAL A 133 -5.62 5.49 9.91
C VAL A 133 -4.46 5.96 9.07
N THR A 134 -3.27 5.63 9.57
CA THR A 134 -2.00 5.92 8.92
C THR A 134 -1.25 4.63 8.71
N ARG A 135 -0.85 4.37 7.49
CA ARG A 135 -0.07 3.19 7.14
C ARG A 135 1.14 3.59 6.31
N LEU A 136 2.25 2.97 6.61
CA LEU A 136 3.51 3.17 5.90
C LEU A 136 4.21 1.82 5.74
N THR A 137 4.34 1.36 4.51
CA THR A 137 5.09 0.16 4.15
C THR A 137 6.32 0.52 3.34
N GLY A 138 7.42 -0.16 3.55
CA GLY A 138 8.65 0.07 2.80
C GLY A 138 9.87 -0.60 3.42
N VAL A 139 11.01 -0.41 2.77
CA VAL A 139 12.28 -0.97 3.23
C VAL A 139 12.86 -0.11 4.34
N VAL A 140 13.21 -0.77 5.45
CA VAL A 140 13.87 -0.12 6.58
C VAL A 140 15.31 0.24 6.21
N SER A 141 15.68 1.48 6.48
CA SER A 141 17.05 2.01 6.35
C SER A 141 17.43 2.80 7.61
N ASN A 142 18.71 3.12 7.75
CA ASN A 142 19.22 3.92 8.86
C ASN A 142 18.74 3.44 10.24
N LEU A 143 18.70 2.13 10.44
CA LEU A 143 18.29 1.52 11.71
C LEU A 143 19.28 1.89 12.83
N ASN A 144 18.74 2.50 13.89
CA ASN A 144 19.42 2.72 15.15
C ASN A 144 18.69 1.98 16.27
N ALA A 145 19.14 0.75 16.53
CA ALA A 145 18.52 -0.10 17.55
C ALA A 145 18.66 0.44 18.98
N ALA A 146 19.69 1.28 19.24
CA ALA A 146 19.95 1.82 20.58
C ALA A 146 18.87 2.83 21.03
N ASN A 147 18.30 3.56 20.10
CA ASN A 147 17.23 4.54 20.38
C ASN A 147 15.88 4.16 19.76
N GLY A 148 15.78 2.98 19.12
CA GLY A 148 14.54 2.50 18.51
C GLY A 148 14.09 3.32 17.31
N SER A 149 15.00 3.87 16.49
CA SER A 149 14.64 4.64 15.31
C SER A 149 15.11 3.99 14.01
N PHE A 150 14.37 4.25 12.93
CA PHE A 150 14.71 3.84 11.57
C PHE A 150 14.04 4.75 10.55
N GLN A 151 14.31 4.54 9.28
CA GLN A 151 13.66 5.25 8.18
C GLN A 151 12.97 4.31 7.23
N ILE A 152 11.83 4.76 6.70
CA ILE A 152 11.16 4.19 5.53
C ILE A 152 11.06 5.30 4.49
N GLY A 153 11.76 5.17 3.37
CA GLY A 153 11.94 6.27 2.42
C GLY A 153 12.61 7.47 3.09
N ALA A 154 11.96 8.64 3.05
CA ALA A 154 12.42 9.86 3.73
C ALA A 154 11.84 10.02 5.15
N THR A 155 10.93 9.15 5.56
CA THR A 155 10.25 9.27 6.85
C THR A 155 11.07 8.65 7.97
N VAL A 156 11.32 9.42 9.01
CA VAL A 156 11.91 8.91 10.26
C VAL A 156 10.81 8.33 11.13
N VAL A 157 10.97 7.07 11.48
CA VAL A 157 10.08 6.36 12.41
C VAL A 157 10.79 6.24 13.75
N GLN A 158 10.12 6.64 14.83
CA GLN A 158 10.60 6.53 16.20
C GLN A 158 9.66 5.61 16.98
N THR A 159 10.19 4.47 17.45
CA THR A 159 9.43 3.59 18.35
C THR A 159 9.41 4.13 19.77
N GLN A 160 8.37 3.78 20.50
CA GLN A 160 8.18 4.10 21.91
C GLN A 160 8.03 2.81 22.71
N ALA A 161 8.05 2.90 24.04
CA ALA A 161 7.86 1.71 24.91
C ALA A 161 6.50 1.02 24.70
N SER A 162 5.50 1.75 24.19
CA SER A 162 4.17 1.23 23.87
C SER A 162 4.05 0.70 22.43
N THR A 163 5.08 0.85 21.60
CA THR A 163 5.05 0.36 20.23
C THR A 163 5.03 -1.17 20.20
N LEU A 164 3.97 -1.73 19.64
CA LEU A 164 3.90 -3.18 19.42
C LEU A 164 4.76 -3.53 18.21
N ILE A 165 5.72 -4.42 18.40
CA ILE A 165 6.54 -4.97 17.33
C ILE A 165 6.18 -6.44 17.20
N THR A 166 5.51 -6.81 16.12
CA THR A 166 5.17 -8.20 15.82
C THR A 166 6.12 -8.73 14.76
N PRO A 167 6.87 -9.80 15.04
CA PRO A 167 7.59 -10.49 13.99
C PRO A 167 6.57 -11.08 13.01
N SER A 168 6.75 -10.82 11.73
CA SER A 168 6.04 -11.59 10.70
C SER A 168 6.44 -13.05 10.86
N GLY A 169 5.49 -13.89 11.20
CA GLY A 169 5.67 -15.33 11.36
C GLY A 169 6.00 -16.02 10.03
#